data_1afcc7a96ddf5a9e38893ded055c4f95
#
_entry.id   1afcc7a96ddf5a9e38893ded055c4f95
#
_cell.length_a   1.000
_cell.length_b   1.000
_cell.length_c   1.000
_cell.angle_alpha   90.00
_cell.angle_beta   90.00
_cell.angle_gamma   90.00
#
_symmetry.space_group_name_H-M   'P 1'
#
loop_
_entity.id
_entity.type
_entity.pdbx_description
1 polymer ?
#
loop_
_entity_poly.entity_id
_entity_poly.type
_entity_poly.pdbx_seq_one_letter_code
_entity_poly.pdbx_strand_id
1 'polypeptide(L)'
;SEVYAALNRQASLRAYHTINIDDRDTYYYRRVFWGCVKAIDFFETLPQYNGKVGTLGGSQGGLLSIVVSRLDPRVKASAIYFPAFCDQEGYINRRAGGWPHTFKSDNNRTKQIIETQRYYDAVNFARGLKAPVFYAFGYNDVTCAPTTTQSTYNIITAPKQLCVSPNTGHWLPSEHVT
;
A
#
# COMPACT_ATOMS: atom_id res chain seq x y z
N SER A 1 -13.03 21.30 10.49
CA SER A 1 -12.35 22.36 11.29
C SER A 1 -11.61 23.30 10.36
N GLU A 2 -11.41 24.54 10.76
CA GLU A 2 -10.68 25.58 10.00
C GLU A 2 -9.25 25.16 9.64
N VAL A 3 -8.62 24.33 10.48
CA VAL A 3 -7.28 23.77 10.22
C VAL A 3 -7.29 22.90 8.97
N TYR A 4 -8.27 22.00 8.81
CA TYR A 4 -8.39 21.18 7.60
C TYR A 4 -8.72 22.02 6.35
N ALA A 5 -9.53 23.07 6.51
CA ALA A 5 -9.83 23.98 5.41
C ALA A 5 -8.59 24.79 4.98
N ALA A 6 -7.77 25.22 5.94
CA ALA A 6 -6.49 25.90 5.67
C ALA A 6 -5.48 24.98 5.00
N LEU A 7 -5.34 23.73 5.50
CA LEU A 7 -4.47 22.71 4.93
C LEU A 7 -4.90 22.28 3.51
N ASN A 8 -6.21 22.19 3.24
CA ASN A 8 -6.73 21.88 1.90
C ASN A 8 -6.52 23.02 0.88
N ARG A 9 -6.33 24.25 1.33
CA ARG A 9 -5.95 25.39 0.48
C ARG A 9 -4.48 25.35 0.07
N GLN A 10 -3.64 24.67 0.82
CA GLN A 10 -2.25 24.44 0.45
C GLN A 10 -2.18 23.31 -0.60
N ALA A 11 -1.68 23.61 -1.80
CA ALA A 11 -1.57 22.64 -2.89
C ALA A 11 -0.81 21.35 -2.51
N SER A 12 0.07 21.43 -1.51
CA SER A 12 0.84 20.31 -0.96
C SER A 12 0.01 19.15 -0.42
N LEU A 13 -1.22 19.39 0.09
CA LEU A 13 -2.06 18.31 0.60
C LEU A 13 -2.78 17.52 -0.50
N ARG A 14 -3.01 18.11 -1.66
CA ARG A 14 -3.63 17.40 -2.79
C ARG A 14 -2.68 16.41 -3.46
N ALA A 15 -1.37 16.65 -3.33
CA ALA A 15 -0.31 15.87 -3.94
C ALA A 15 0.70 15.35 -2.88
N TYR A 16 0.25 15.03 -1.66
CA TYR A 16 1.11 14.58 -0.56
C TYR A 16 2.01 13.41 -0.96
N HIS A 17 1.54 12.56 -1.87
CA HIS A 17 2.28 11.41 -2.39
C HIS A 17 3.47 11.80 -3.28
N THR A 18 3.64 13.08 -3.60
CA THR A 18 4.80 13.59 -4.36
C THR A 18 5.80 14.35 -3.50
N ILE A 19 5.53 14.55 -2.21
CA ILE A 19 6.43 15.29 -1.32
C ILE A 19 7.75 14.54 -1.18
N ASN A 20 8.85 15.17 -1.62
CA ASN A 20 10.21 14.61 -1.64
C ASN A 20 10.30 13.26 -2.37
N ILE A 21 9.57 13.12 -3.47
CA ILE A 21 9.45 11.87 -4.23
C ILE A 21 10.79 11.41 -4.85
N ASP A 22 11.74 12.29 -4.98
CA ASP A 22 13.08 12.09 -5.54
C ASP A 22 14.15 11.72 -4.48
N ASP A 23 13.79 11.75 -3.19
CA ASP A 23 14.68 11.40 -2.08
C ASP A 23 14.04 10.36 -1.17
N ARG A 24 14.58 9.14 -1.18
CA ARG A 24 14.04 8.02 -0.39
C ARG A 24 14.08 8.26 1.12
N ASP A 25 15.02 9.07 1.61
CA ASP A 25 15.23 9.27 3.04
C ASP A 25 14.32 10.34 3.64
N THR A 26 13.79 11.22 2.79
CA THR A 26 12.84 12.29 3.18
C THR A 26 11.46 12.14 2.55
N TYR A 27 11.26 11.14 1.68
CA TYR A 27 9.96 10.88 1.03
C TYR A 27 8.83 10.77 2.06
N TYR A 28 7.69 11.37 1.75
CA TYR A 28 6.51 11.43 2.63
C TYR A 28 6.14 10.07 3.24
N TYR A 29 6.17 9.00 2.44
CA TYR A 29 5.75 7.67 2.90
C TYR A 29 6.72 7.03 3.90
N ARG A 30 7.96 7.49 4.02
CA ARG A 30 8.86 7.02 5.06
C ARG A 30 8.27 7.21 6.46
N ARG A 31 7.79 8.43 6.75
CA ARG A 31 7.16 8.72 8.04
C ARG A 31 5.80 8.04 8.21
N VAL A 32 5.05 7.83 7.11
CA VAL A 32 3.78 7.10 7.15
C VAL A 32 4.01 5.64 7.55
N PHE A 33 4.94 4.96 6.89
CA PHE A 33 5.31 3.58 7.20
C PHE A 33 5.80 3.43 8.63
N TRP A 34 6.68 4.34 9.06
CA TRP A 34 7.18 4.36 10.42
C TRP A 34 6.07 4.61 11.45
N GLY A 35 5.18 5.54 11.18
CA GLY A 35 4.02 5.83 12.03
C GLY A 35 3.11 4.62 12.22
N CYS A 36 2.88 3.82 11.17
CA CYS A 36 2.09 2.60 11.28
C CYS A 36 2.77 1.52 12.15
N VAL A 37 4.10 1.36 12.04
CA VAL A 37 4.86 0.47 12.94
C VAL A 37 4.76 0.96 14.38
N LYS A 38 4.90 2.28 14.62
CA LYS A 38 4.78 2.88 15.95
C LYS A 38 3.38 2.74 16.56
N ALA A 39 2.34 2.62 15.73
CA ALA A 39 0.99 2.33 16.23
C ALA A 39 0.91 0.98 16.96
N ILE A 40 1.71 -0.02 16.54
CA ILE A 40 1.78 -1.31 17.25
C ILE A 40 2.43 -1.13 18.63
N ASP A 41 3.48 -0.32 18.75
CA ASP A 41 4.10 0.00 20.03
C ASP A 41 3.06 0.63 20.99
N PHE A 42 2.20 1.49 20.46
CA PHE A 42 1.11 2.07 21.25
C PHE A 42 0.09 1.01 21.70
N PHE A 43 -0.31 0.09 20.82
CA PHE A 43 -1.25 -0.97 21.21
C PHE A 43 -0.72 -1.85 22.36
N GLU A 44 0.58 -2.10 22.42
CA GLU A 44 1.20 -2.85 23.51
C GLU A 44 1.07 -2.17 24.88
N THR A 45 0.83 -0.87 24.92
CA THR A 45 0.60 -0.12 26.17
C THR A 45 -0.85 -0.24 26.70
N LEU A 46 -1.77 -0.76 25.87
CA LEU A 46 -3.18 -0.84 26.22
C LEU A 46 -3.47 -2.08 27.10
N PRO A 47 -4.23 -1.93 28.19
CA PRO A 47 -4.58 -3.07 29.06
C PRO A 47 -5.33 -4.21 28.35
N GLN A 48 -6.01 -3.91 27.25
CA GLN A 48 -6.77 -4.86 26.44
C GLN A 48 -5.91 -5.65 25.45
N TYR A 49 -4.64 -5.30 25.31
CA TYR A 49 -3.74 -5.95 24.36
C TYR A 49 -3.49 -7.41 24.77
N ASN A 50 -3.79 -8.32 23.86
CA ASN A 50 -3.70 -9.77 24.08
C ASN A 50 -2.48 -10.43 23.40
N GLY A 51 -1.49 -9.63 22.96
CA GLY A 51 -0.30 -10.12 22.28
C GLY A 51 -0.50 -10.48 20.79
N LYS A 52 -1.70 -10.25 20.23
CA LYS A 52 -2.01 -10.58 18.84
C LYS A 52 -2.31 -9.31 18.04
N VAL A 53 -1.59 -9.11 16.96
CA VAL A 53 -1.79 -8.00 16.01
C VAL A 53 -2.13 -8.60 14.64
N GLY A 54 -3.19 -8.09 14.04
CA GLY A 54 -3.50 -8.28 12.63
C GLY A 54 -3.55 -6.95 11.91
N THR A 55 -3.35 -6.95 10.60
CA THR A 55 -3.55 -5.77 9.77
C THR A 55 -4.69 -5.98 8.79
N LEU A 56 -5.46 -4.93 8.55
CA LEU A 56 -6.54 -4.93 7.57
C LEU A 56 -6.55 -3.59 6.86
N GLY A 57 -6.61 -3.60 5.54
CA GLY A 57 -6.72 -2.35 4.80
C GLY A 57 -6.96 -2.51 3.31
N GLY A 58 -7.63 -1.50 2.75
CA GLY A 58 -7.85 -1.35 1.31
C GLY A 58 -7.07 -0.18 0.72
N SER A 59 -6.71 -0.24 -0.54
CA SER A 59 -6.01 0.81 -1.27
C SER A 59 -4.69 1.21 -0.58
N GLN A 60 -4.52 2.44 -0.13
CA GLN A 60 -3.39 2.83 0.71
C GLN A 60 -3.29 2.00 2.00
N GLY A 61 -4.43 1.69 2.63
CA GLY A 61 -4.46 0.79 3.79
C GLY A 61 -3.96 -0.61 3.45
N GLY A 62 -4.21 -1.10 2.25
CA GLY A 62 -3.65 -2.36 1.73
C GLY A 62 -2.13 -2.31 1.59
N LEU A 63 -1.59 -1.22 1.03
CA LEU A 63 -0.14 -0.95 1.05
C LEU A 63 0.41 -0.98 2.47
N LEU A 64 -0.21 -0.23 3.39
CA LEU A 64 0.26 -0.12 4.78
C LEU A 64 0.19 -1.48 5.50
N SER A 65 -0.82 -2.30 5.22
CA SER A 65 -0.92 -3.66 5.75
C SER A 65 0.25 -4.54 5.28
N ILE A 66 0.63 -4.46 3.99
CA ILE A 66 1.81 -5.15 3.45
C ILE A 66 3.09 -4.69 4.16
N VAL A 67 3.29 -3.37 4.22
CA VAL A 67 4.51 -2.77 4.76
C VAL A 67 4.69 -3.11 6.24
N VAL A 68 3.64 -2.91 7.06
CA VAL A 68 3.70 -3.18 8.50
C VAL A 68 3.94 -4.65 8.76
N SER A 69 3.23 -5.54 8.05
CA SER A 69 3.41 -7.00 8.20
C SER A 69 4.80 -7.47 7.78
N ARG A 70 5.48 -6.73 6.89
CA ARG A 70 6.86 -7.02 6.49
C ARG A 70 7.87 -6.51 7.51
N LEU A 71 7.62 -5.34 8.09
CA LEU A 71 8.57 -4.65 8.97
C LEU A 71 8.44 -5.07 10.43
N ASP A 72 7.27 -5.53 10.87
CA ASP A 72 7.00 -5.85 12.25
C ASP A 72 6.58 -7.33 12.43
N PRO A 73 7.41 -8.17 13.05
CA PRO A 73 7.14 -9.59 13.26
C PRO A 73 6.00 -9.87 14.26
N ARG A 74 5.53 -8.84 14.98
CA ARG A 74 4.36 -8.95 15.86
C ARG A 74 3.07 -9.16 15.08
N VAL A 75 3.01 -8.76 13.81
CA VAL A 75 1.84 -9.01 12.96
C VAL A 75 1.70 -10.51 12.67
N LYS A 76 0.54 -11.07 12.99
CA LYS A 76 0.26 -12.52 12.91
C LYS A 76 -0.64 -12.89 11.72
N ALA A 77 -1.37 -11.93 11.15
CA ALA A 77 -2.19 -12.12 9.95
C ALA A 77 -2.45 -10.79 9.26
N SER A 78 -2.74 -10.82 7.95
CA SER A 78 -3.05 -9.63 7.16
C SER A 78 -4.21 -9.85 6.22
N ALA A 79 -5.15 -8.91 6.20
CA ALA A 79 -6.19 -8.82 5.18
C ALA A 79 -5.91 -7.60 4.29
N ILE A 80 -5.62 -7.85 3.01
CA ILE A 80 -5.11 -6.87 2.07
C ILE A 80 -6.11 -6.76 0.91
N TYR A 81 -6.67 -5.57 0.71
CA TYR A 81 -7.65 -5.32 -0.33
C TYR A 81 -7.11 -4.31 -1.34
N PHE A 82 -7.13 -4.67 -2.62
CA PHE A 82 -6.77 -3.81 -3.76
C PHE A 82 -5.65 -2.80 -3.44
N PRO A 83 -4.46 -3.27 -3.00
CA PRO A 83 -3.42 -2.39 -2.45
C PRO A 83 -2.86 -1.40 -3.47
N ALA A 84 -2.55 -0.20 -2.99
CA ALA A 84 -1.83 0.82 -3.73
C ALA A 84 -0.33 0.51 -3.84
N PHE A 85 0.42 1.30 -4.63
CA PHE A 85 1.88 1.21 -4.81
C PHE A 85 2.39 -0.14 -5.36
N CYS A 86 1.54 -0.89 -6.02
CA CYS A 86 1.91 -2.16 -6.61
C CYS A 86 2.48 -1.96 -8.01
N ASP A 87 3.70 -2.46 -8.29
CA ASP A 87 4.30 -2.45 -9.63
C ASP A 87 4.19 -1.08 -10.32
N GLN A 88 4.66 -0.05 -9.62
CA GLN A 88 4.54 1.33 -10.11
C GLN A 88 5.24 1.55 -11.44
N GLU A 89 6.33 0.82 -11.74
CA GLU A 89 7.07 0.91 -13.00
C GLU A 89 6.32 0.29 -14.20
N GLY A 90 5.11 -0.23 -14.00
CA GLY A 90 4.27 -0.74 -15.10
C GLY A 90 4.22 0.23 -16.28
N TYR A 91 4.01 1.53 -16.02
CA TYR A 91 3.97 2.56 -17.08
C TYR A 91 5.27 2.71 -17.85
N ILE A 92 6.43 2.57 -17.20
CA ILE A 92 7.74 2.59 -17.86
C ILE A 92 7.86 1.38 -18.79
N ASN A 93 7.28 0.25 -18.38
CA ASN A 93 7.29 -1.01 -19.10
C ASN A 93 6.07 -1.20 -20.02
N ARG A 94 5.39 -0.12 -20.41
CA ARG A 94 4.23 -0.11 -21.32
C ARG A 94 3.04 -0.97 -20.84
N ARG A 95 2.83 -1.05 -19.52
CA ARG A 95 1.71 -1.74 -18.87
C ARG A 95 1.04 -0.77 -17.88
N ALA A 96 -0.09 -1.18 -17.31
CA ALA A 96 -0.64 -0.44 -16.18
C ALA A 96 0.35 -0.42 -15.02
N GLY A 97 0.46 0.73 -14.35
CA GLY A 97 1.19 0.91 -13.10
C GLY A 97 0.22 1.18 -11.95
N GLY A 98 0.60 0.84 -10.74
CA GLY A 98 -0.23 1.04 -9.56
C GLY A 98 -0.43 2.51 -9.19
N TRP A 99 -1.49 2.78 -8.41
CA TRP A 99 -1.66 4.08 -7.77
C TRP A 99 -0.41 4.42 -6.90
N PRO A 100 0.10 5.65 -6.89
CA PRO A 100 -0.51 6.91 -7.34
C PRO A 100 -0.25 7.26 -8.80
N HIS A 101 0.08 6.31 -9.66
CA HIS A 101 0.32 6.51 -11.09
C HIS A 101 1.50 7.44 -11.39
N THR A 102 2.52 7.43 -10.53
CA THR A 102 3.70 8.32 -10.58
C THR A 102 4.30 8.40 -11.98
N PHE A 103 4.48 7.26 -12.63
CA PHE A 103 5.15 7.16 -13.93
C PHE A 103 4.22 7.29 -15.14
N LYS A 104 2.96 7.67 -14.93
CA LYS A 104 2.06 8.02 -16.03
C LYS A 104 2.54 9.30 -16.75
N SER A 105 3.17 10.22 -16.00
CA SER A 105 3.84 11.39 -16.54
C SER A 105 5.33 11.11 -16.78
N ASP A 106 5.82 11.44 -17.98
CA ASP A 106 7.23 11.29 -18.32
C ASP A 106 8.15 12.18 -17.46
N ASN A 107 7.65 13.32 -16.97
CA ASN A 107 8.39 14.23 -16.09
C ASN A 107 8.80 13.55 -14.77
N ASN A 108 8.12 12.49 -14.36
CA ASN A 108 8.43 11.76 -13.14
C ASN A 108 9.38 10.57 -13.38
N ARG A 109 9.90 10.39 -14.61
CA ARG A 109 10.77 9.24 -14.95
C ARG A 109 12.25 9.58 -14.81
N THR A 110 12.62 10.41 -13.84
CA THR A 110 14.02 10.65 -13.49
C THR A 110 14.60 9.46 -12.73
N LYS A 111 15.93 9.30 -12.80
CA LYS A 111 16.62 8.22 -12.09
C LYS A 111 16.32 8.24 -10.59
N GLN A 112 16.35 9.41 -9.97
CA GLN A 112 16.11 9.59 -8.54
C GLN A 112 14.69 9.16 -8.14
N ILE A 113 13.68 9.59 -8.90
CA ILE A 113 12.27 9.21 -8.63
C ILE A 113 12.07 7.70 -8.83
N ILE A 114 12.65 7.12 -9.89
CA ILE A 114 12.55 5.68 -10.12
C ILE A 114 13.17 4.89 -8.97
N GLU A 115 14.38 5.25 -8.54
CA GLU A 115 15.07 4.60 -7.42
C GLU A 115 14.29 4.73 -6.11
N THR A 116 13.74 5.92 -5.82
CA THR A 116 12.89 6.14 -4.65
C THR A 116 11.63 5.28 -4.71
N GLN A 117 10.90 5.30 -5.82
CA GLN A 117 9.66 4.54 -5.94
C GLN A 117 9.88 3.02 -5.88
N ARG A 118 10.97 2.50 -6.41
CA ARG A 118 11.38 1.10 -6.21
C ARG A 118 11.51 0.73 -4.74
N TYR A 119 12.05 1.63 -3.94
CA TYR A 119 12.23 1.42 -2.51
C TYR A 119 10.90 1.35 -1.75
N TYR A 120 9.86 2.04 -2.25
CA TYR A 120 8.54 2.11 -1.62
C TYR A 120 7.47 1.25 -2.30
N ASP A 121 7.81 0.51 -3.35
CA ASP A 121 6.87 -0.35 -4.07
C ASP A 121 6.42 -1.54 -3.20
N ALA A 122 5.11 -1.77 -3.16
CA ALA A 122 4.50 -2.84 -2.38
C ALA A 122 5.02 -4.24 -2.73
N VAL A 123 5.41 -4.47 -3.99
CA VAL A 123 5.98 -5.74 -4.47
C VAL A 123 7.23 -6.11 -3.67
N ASN A 124 8.09 -5.12 -3.37
CA ASN A 124 9.34 -5.37 -2.64
C ASN A 124 9.11 -5.74 -1.17
N PHE A 125 8.10 -5.15 -0.53
CA PHE A 125 7.70 -5.53 0.83
C PHE A 125 7.00 -6.89 0.84
N ALA A 126 6.11 -7.14 -0.12
CA ALA A 126 5.33 -8.37 -0.22
C ALA A 126 6.21 -9.62 -0.36
N ARG A 127 7.36 -9.51 -1.04
CA ARG A 127 8.36 -10.58 -1.20
C ARG A 127 8.83 -11.19 0.13
N GLY A 128 8.82 -10.43 1.20
CA GLY A 128 9.34 -10.87 2.50
C GLY A 128 8.27 -11.10 3.56
N LEU A 129 6.98 -11.12 3.20
CA LEU A 129 5.90 -11.42 4.13
C LEU A 129 6.06 -12.83 4.73
N LYS A 130 5.77 -12.94 6.03
CA LYS A 130 5.80 -14.19 6.79
C LYS A 130 4.42 -14.57 7.34
N ALA A 131 3.65 -13.59 7.76
CA ALA A 131 2.30 -13.78 8.27
C ALA A 131 1.35 -14.28 7.17
N PRO A 132 0.37 -15.13 7.49
CA PRO A 132 -0.69 -15.50 6.54
C PRO A 132 -1.43 -14.30 6.00
N VAL A 133 -1.78 -14.36 4.70
CA VAL A 133 -2.40 -13.26 3.97
C VAL A 133 -3.74 -13.69 3.37
N PHE A 134 -4.80 -12.94 3.66
CA PHE A 134 -5.97 -12.87 2.80
C PHE A 134 -5.80 -11.69 1.85
N TYR A 135 -5.96 -11.92 0.55
CA TYR A 135 -5.71 -10.90 -0.47
C TYR A 135 -6.90 -10.84 -1.44
N ALA A 136 -7.42 -9.64 -1.67
CA ALA A 136 -8.57 -9.50 -2.55
C ALA A 136 -8.52 -8.23 -3.40
N PHE A 137 -9.10 -8.29 -4.60
CA PHE A 137 -9.25 -7.13 -5.49
C PHE A 137 -10.39 -7.32 -6.48
N GLY A 138 -10.88 -6.19 -7.03
CA GLY A 138 -11.85 -6.17 -8.12
C GLY A 138 -11.17 -6.26 -9.48
N TYR A 139 -11.74 -7.04 -10.39
CA TYR A 139 -11.15 -7.25 -11.72
C TYR A 139 -11.26 -6.02 -12.63
N ASN A 140 -12.21 -5.12 -12.37
CA ASN A 140 -12.41 -3.86 -13.10
C ASN A 140 -11.84 -2.64 -12.37
N ASP A 141 -10.88 -2.83 -11.46
CA ASP A 141 -10.25 -1.74 -10.73
C ASP A 141 -9.33 -0.93 -11.66
N VAL A 142 -9.71 0.33 -11.92
CA VAL A 142 -8.92 1.28 -12.73
C VAL A 142 -7.99 2.14 -11.89
N THR A 143 -8.14 2.11 -10.56
CA THR A 143 -7.31 2.86 -9.60
C THR A 143 -6.09 2.04 -9.20
N CYS A 144 -6.31 0.82 -8.72
CA CYS A 144 -5.25 -0.15 -8.42
C CYS A 144 -5.38 -1.32 -9.40
N ALA A 145 -4.84 -1.15 -10.60
CA ALA A 145 -5.08 -2.06 -11.71
C ALA A 145 -4.83 -3.53 -11.35
N PRO A 146 -5.72 -4.47 -11.74
CA PRO A 146 -5.62 -5.88 -11.39
C PRO A 146 -4.27 -6.52 -11.69
N THR A 147 -3.64 -6.12 -12.81
CA THR A 147 -2.31 -6.61 -13.19
C THR A 147 -1.23 -6.24 -12.18
N THR A 148 -1.32 -5.06 -11.56
CA THR A 148 -0.35 -4.59 -10.57
C THR A 148 -0.58 -5.26 -9.21
N THR A 149 -1.83 -5.39 -8.80
CA THR A 149 -2.20 -6.07 -7.56
C THR A 149 -1.91 -7.57 -7.65
N GLN A 150 -2.17 -8.20 -8.80
CA GLN A 150 -1.83 -9.61 -9.04
C GLN A 150 -0.33 -9.85 -9.02
N SER A 151 0.50 -8.94 -9.57
CA SER A 151 1.97 -9.02 -9.49
C SER A 151 2.44 -9.07 -8.03
N THR A 152 1.85 -8.24 -7.18
CA THR A 152 2.15 -8.21 -5.74
C THR A 152 1.71 -9.51 -5.06
N TYR A 153 0.51 -10.03 -5.36
CA TYR A 153 0.06 -11.30 -4.81
C TYR A 153 0.99 -12.46 -5.20
N ASN A 154 1.39 -12.52 -6.46
CA ASN A 154 2.20 -13.63 -6.98
C ASN A 154 3.53 -13.79 -6.24
N ILE A 155 4.15 -12.69 -5.81
CA ILE A 155 5.46 -12.70 -5.15
C ILE A 155 5.39 -13.09 -3.65
N ILE A 156 4.22 -13.08 -3.03
CA ILE A 156 4.05 -13.49 -1.64
C ILE A 156 4.32 -14.98 -1.53
N THR A 157 5.23 -15.38 -0.63
CA THR A 157 5.57 -16.78 -0.36
C THR A 157 4.95 -17.31 0.93
N ALA A 158 4.44 -16.44 1.81
CA ALA A 158 3.67 -16.84 2.99
C ALA A 158 2.37 -17.57 2.60
N PRO A 159 1.76 -18.33 3.51
CA PRO A 159 0.42 -18.87 3.29
C PRO A 159 -0.53 -17.77 2.85
N LYS A 160 -1.21 -17.97 1.73
CA LYS A 160 -2.04 -16.91 1.15
C LYS A 160 -3.31 -17.46 0.53
N GLN A 161 -4.37 -16.66 0.62
CA GLN A 161 -5.65 -16.90 -0.04
C GLN A 161 -5.97 -15.72 -0.93
N LEU A 162 -6.47 -15.98 -2.14
CA LEU A 162 -6.89 -14.96 -3.10
C LEU A 162 -8.40 -14.97 -3.26
N CYS A 163 -9.00 -13.78 -3.22
CA CYS A 163 -10.37 -13.53 -3.63
C CYS A 163 -10.37 -12.48 -4.75
N VAL A 164 -10.84 -12.84 -5.94
CA VAL A 164 -11.01 -11.90 -7.06
C VAL A 164 -12.50 -11.71 -7.30
N SER A 165 -12.95 -10.46 -7.26
CA SER A 165 -14.33 -10.11 -7.60
C SER A 165 -14.42 -9.71 -9.08
N PRO A 166 -15.07 -10.51 -9.94
CA PRO A 166 -15.05 -10.26 -11.39
C PRO A 166 -15.77 -8.97 -11.80
N ASN A 167 -16.76 -8.57 -11.03
CA ASN A 167 -17.70 -7.51 -11.41
C ASN A 167 -17.47 -6.20 -10.63
N THR A 168 -16.40 -6.10 -9.84
CA THR A 168 -16.14 -4.89 -9.03
C THR A 168 -14.92 -4.12 -9.53
N GLY A 169 -14.91 -2.81 -9.26
CA GLY A 169 -13.78 -1.94 -9.45
C GLY A 169 -12.96 -1.79 -8.15
N HIS A 170 -12.71 -0.54 -7.75
CA HIS A 170 -11.94 -0.21 -6.53
C HIS A 170 -12.77 -0.37 -5.25
N TRP A 171 -13.41 -1.51 -5.08
CA TRP A 171 -14.19 -1.92 -3.91
C TRP A 171 -14.48 -3.42 -3.97
N LEU A 172 -14.90 -4.01 -2.86
CA LEU A 172 -15.33 -5.40 -2.78
C LEU A 172 -16.76 -5.47 -2.22
N PRO A 173 -17.57 -6.46 -2.63
CA PRO A 173 -18.86 -6.74 -2.01
C PRO A 173 -18.70 -7.03 -0.51
N SER A 174 -19.71 -6.66 0.29
CA SER A 174 -19.68 -6.88 1.74
C SER A 174 -19.48 -8.35 2.14
N GLU A 175 -20.00 -9.28 1.33
CA GLU A 175 -19.82 -10.71 1.51
C GLU A 175 -18.38 -11.21 1.36
N HIS A 176 -17.50 -10.42 0.77
CA HIS A 176 -16.07 -10.73 0.63
C HIS A 176 -15.20 -10.05 1.70
N VAL A 177 -15.79 -9.28 2.59
CA VAL A 177 -15.10 -8.49 3.63
C VAL A 177 -15.37 -9.03 5.05
N THR A 178 -16.30 -9.94 5.19
CA THR A 178 -16.69 -10.57 6.47
C THR A 178 -15.88 -11.88 6.75
#